data_ac6b9b3b6102d5316c0308c2a4a502c5
#
_entry.id   ac6b9b3b6102d5316c0308c2a4a502c5
#
_cell.length_a   1.000
_cell.length_b   1.000
_cell.length_c   1.000
_cell.angle_alpha   90.00
_cell.angle_beta   90.00
_cell.angle_gamma   90.00
#
_symmetry.space_group_name_H-M   'P 1'
#
loop_
_entity.id
_entity.type
_entity.pdbx_description
1 polymer ?
#
loop_
_entity_poly.entity_id
_entity_poly.type
_entity_poly.pdbx_seq_one_letter_code
_entity_poly.pdbx_strand_id
1 'polypeptide(L)'
;MNNKEELKKTGVKRFDICLMNPPYSGTLHLKFIENCIKYCDTVINISPGGFIFDIGRYNNLKNKTKNILPHLYDYEMLDHRTSNDLFSTGNGIMSNLHIGIYKHDYTDGKEDIDELQNKIYQKIRYTFKHNLRNNFIRKDNLSEYGLRIFIYHYVPNQEAYKNIICFEGKAVNGIDFKSKNEQQNFIDSLKTWPYIFMNKLEDVNPAHLPWLEDYSIKYTDNYMYKIFNINDKEKEYIENFIKK
;
A
#
# COMPACT_ATOMS: atom_id res chain seq x y z
N MET A 1 -8.82 -6.41 32.67
CA MET A 1 -10.24 -6.81 32.92
C MET A 1 -10.57 -7.90 31.92
N ASN A 2 -11.21 -8.97 32.38
CA ASN A 2 -11.46 -10.16 31.57
C ASN A 2 -12.86 -10.04 30.95
N ASN A 3 -12.94 -9.54 29.71
CA ASN A 3 -14.20 -9.30 28.98
C ASN A 3 -15.16 -10.52 28.95
N LYS A 4 -14.64 -11.73 29.09
CA LYS A 4 -15.44 -12.96 29.17
C LYS A 4 -16.27 -13.05 30.42
N GLU A 5 -15.80 -12.51 31.56
CA GLU A 5 -16.54 -12.54 32.82
C GLU A 5 -17.65 -11.47 32.87
N GLU A 6 -17.40 -10.32 32.23
CA GLU A 6 -18.44 -9.28 32.13
C GLU A 6 -19.59 -9.69 31.20
N LEU A 7 -19.29 -10.27 30.03
CA LEU A 7 -20.31 -10.81 29.13
C LEU A 7 -21.14 -11.91 29.79
N LYS A 8 -20.54 -12.77 30.61
CA LYS A 8 -21.26 -13.79 31.37
C LYS A 8 -22.22 -13.18 32.44
N LYS A 9 -21.83 -12.06 33.03
CA LYS A 9 -22.67 -11.37 34.04
C LYS A 9 -23.87 -10.66 33.41
N THR A 10 -23.77 -10.20 32.16
CA THR A 10 -24.88 -9.48 31.49
C THR A 10 -25.86 -10.40 30.77
N GLY A 11 -25.55 -11.70 30.63
CA GLY A 11 -26.35 -12.65 29.86
C GLY A 11 -26.26 -12.45 28.35
N VAL A 12 -25.50 -11.46 27.89
CA VAL A 12 -25.26 -11.17 26.46
C VAL A 12 -24.26 -12.17 25.91
N LYS A 13 -24.67 -12.95 24.94
CA LYS A 13 -23.78 -13.91 24.29
C LYS A 13 -22.84 -13.23 23.27
N ARG A 14 -23.34 -12.24 22.56
CA ARG A 14 -22.63 -11.47 21.52
C ARG A 14 -23.25 -10.09 21.39
N PHE A 15 -22.50 -9.15 20.84
CA PHE A 15 -23.01 -7.84 20.43
C PHE A 15 -23.42 -7.92 18.94
N ASP A 16 -24.45 -7.20 18.56
CA ASP A 16 -24.92 -7.19 17.17
C ASP A 16 -23.90 -6.51 16.25
N ILE A 17 -23.37 -5.35 16.68
CA ILE A 17 -22.45 -4.55 15.87
C ILE A 17 -21.33 -3.96 16.74
N CYS A 18 -20.11 -4.00 16.22
CA CYS A 18 -18.97 -3.23 16.70
C CYS A 18 -18.54 -2.23 15.64
N LEU A 19 -18.56 -0.94 15.98
CA LEU A 19 -17.95 0.11 15.17
C LEU A 19 -16.63 0.51 15.81
N MET A 20 -15.53 0.51 15.04
CA MET A 20 -14.24 0.84 15.62
C MET A 20 -13.28 1.54 14.66
N ASN A 21 -12.46 2.40 15.27
CA ASN A 21 -11.25 2.95 14.70
C ASN A 21 -10.08 2.55 15.62
N PRO A 22 -9.47 1.37 15.42
CA PRO A 22 -8.46 0.86 16.34
C PRO A 22 -7.14 1.63 16.18
N PRO A 23 -6.26 1.63 17.17
CA PRO A 23 -4.96 2.26 17.06
C PRO A 23 -4.10 1.60 15.97
N TYR A 24 -3.43 2.43 15.15
CA TYR A 24 -2.66 1.99 13.96
C TYR A 24 -1.20 1.64 14.26
N SER A 25 -0.82 1.48 15.52
CA SER A 25 0.55 1.13 15.89
C SER A 25 0.89 -0.30 15.46
N GLY A 26 1.79 -0.44 14.51
CA GLY A 26 2.20 -1.74 13.98
C GLY A 26 1.04 -2.56 13.44
N THR A 27 0.79 -3.73 14.04
CA THR A 27 -0.31 -4.64 13.67
C THR A 27 -1.39 -4.71 14.74
N LEU A 28 -1.47 -3.72 15.61
CA LEU A 28 -2.39 -3.74 16.74
C LEU A 28 -3.86 -3.75 16.28
N HIS A 29 -4.17 -3.01 15.21
CA HIS A 29 -5.51 -3.00 14.60
C HIS A 29 -5.98 -4.41 14.20
N LEU A 30 -5.10 -5.29 13.71
CA LEU A 30 -5.47 -6.68 13.37
C LEU A 30 -5.93 -7.47 14.60
N LYS A 31 -5.26 -7.28 15.73
CA LYS A 31 -5.66 -7.94 17.00
C LYS A 31 -7.02 -7.44 17.48
N PHE A 32 -7.32 -6.15 17.27
CA PHE A 32 -8.65 -5.60 17.60
C PHE A 32 -9.72 -6.22 16.71
N ILE A 33 -9.51 -6.27 15.40
CA ILE A 33 -10.45 -6.90 14.45
C ILE A 33 -10.71 -8.36 14.84
N GLU A 34 -9.63 -9.16 15.00
CA GLU A 34 -9.74 -10.57 15.38
C GLU A 34 -10.50 -10.79 16.69
N ASN A 35 -10.26 -9.93 17.68
CA ASN A 35 -10.98 -10.05 18.96
C ASN A 35 -12.44 -9.62 18.83
N CYS A 36 -12.75 -8.53 18.11
CA CYS A 36 -14.13 -8.09 17.92
C CYS A 36 -14.97 -9.10 17.14
N ILE A 37 -14.42 -9.76 16.13
CA ILE A 37 -15.10 -10.85 15.41
C ILE A 37 -15.56 -11.97 16.36
N LYS A 38 -14.82 -12.25 17.44
CA LYS A 38 -15.19 -13.29 18.43
C LYS A 38 -16.40 -12.93 19.28
N TYR A 39 -16.68 -11.63 19.46
CA TYR A 39 -17.70 -11.14 20.38
C TYR A 39 -18.84 -10.37 19.70
N CYS A 40 -18.74 -10.09 18.40
CA CYS A 40 -19.73 -9.32 17.66
C CYS A 40 -20.18 -10.07 16.42
N ASP A 41 -21.45 -9.93 16.04
CA ASP A 41 -21.97 -10.53 14.82
C ASP A 41 -21.45 -9.78 13.59
N THR A 42 -21.38 -8.46 13.68
CA THR A 42 -20.81 -7.62 12.64
C THR A 42 -19.76 -6.68 13.23
N VAL A 43 -18.61 -6.57 12.58
CA VAL A 43 -17.58 -5.59 12.92
C VAL A 43 -17.38 -4.68 11.70
N ILE A 44 -17.55 -3.37 11.91
CA ILE A 44 -17.24 -2.34 10.92
C ILE A 44 -16.05 -1.56 11.44
N ASN A 45 -14.97 -1.52 10.68
CA ASN A 45 -13.77 -0.83 11.10
C ASN A 45 -13.18 0.06 10.03
N ILE A 46 -12.48 1.10 10.46
CA ILE A 46 -11.55 1.88 9.66
C ILE A 46 -10.13 1.59 10.15
N SER A 47 -9.27 1.10 9.26
CA SER A 47 -7.86 0.84 9.61
C SER A 47 -6.97 0.70 8.38
N PRO A 48 -5.62 0.68 8.54
CA PRO A 48 -4.72 0.40 7.42
C PRO A 48 -5.07 -0.89 6.70
N GLY A 49 -5.31 -0.82 5.39
CA GLY A 49 -5.84 -1.92 4.57
C GLY A 49 -4.79 -2.78 3.88
N GLY A 50 -3.49 -2.46 4.00
CA GLY A 50 -2.42 -3.16 3.28
C GLY A 50 -2.36 -4.67 3.52
N PHE A 51 -2.91 -5.17 4.63
CA PHE A 51 -2.97 -6.59 4.92
C PHE A 51 -3.97 -7.36 4.03
N ILE A 52 -4.97 -6.68 3.48
CA ILE A 52 -5.97 -7.29 2.57
C ILE A 52 -5.29 -7.73 1.26
N PHE A 53 -4.20 -7.08 0.89
CA PHE A 53 -3.44 -7.36 -0.33
C PHE A 53 -2.07 -8.01 -0.06
N ASP A 54 -1.73 -8.32 1.19
CA ASP A 54 -0.41 -8.84 1.59
C ASP A 54 0.76 -7.97 1.06
N ILE A 55 0.57 -6.63 1.10
CA ILE A 55 1.46 -5.65 0.47
C ILE A 55 2.35 -4.95 1.50
N GLY A 56 3.56 -4.59 1.08
CA GLY A 56 4.48 -3.76 1.85
C GLY A 56 4.88 -4.40 3.18
N ARG A 57 4.69 -3.68 4.30
CA ARG A 57 5.01 -4.15 5.66
C ARG A 57 4.14 -5.32 6.13
N TYR A 58 3.06 -5.61 5.42
CA TYR A 58 2.16 -6.72 5.72
C TYR A 58 2.55 -8.01 5.00
N ASN A 59 3.56 -7.98 4.13
CA ASN A 59 4.20 -9.20 3.61
C ASN A 59 4.61 -10.08 4.80
N ASN A 60 4.23 -11.35 4.77
CA ASN A 60 4.42 -12.33 5.85
C ASN A 60 3.41 -12.26 7.01
N LEU A 61 2.32 -11.49 6.91
CA LEU A 61 1.26 -11.49 7.92
C LEU A 61 0.19 -12.58 7.73
N LYS A 62 0.33 -13.48 6.75
CA LYS A 62 -0.62 -14.58 6.50
C LYS A 62 -1.05 -15.29 7.80
N ASN A 63 -0.12 -15.55 8.71
CA ASN A 63 -0.42 -16.17 10.00
C ASN A 63 -1.24 -15.27 10.95
N LYS A 64 -1.21 -13.95 10.77
CA LYS A 64 -1.95 -13.01 11.61
C LYS A 64 -3.31 -12.64 11.03
N THR A 65 -3.49 -12.81 9.73
CA THR A 65 -4.73 -12.45 9.03
C THR A 65 -5.62 -13.65 8.73
N LYS A 66 -5.11 -14.88 8.88
CA LYS A 66 -5.87 -16.11 8.63
C LYS A 66 -7.18 -16.25 9.42
N ASN A 67 -7.27 -15.59 10.58
CA ASN A 67 -8.48 -15.57 11.41
C ASN A 67 -9.34 -14.31 11.18
N ILE A 68 -8.98 -13.47 10.22
CA ILE A 68 -9.63 -12.19 9.93
C ILE A 68 -10.23 -12.21 8.53
N LEU A 69 -9.39 -12.55 7.54
CA LEU A 69 -9.77 -12.50 6.12
C LEU A 69 -10.95 -13.40 5.75
N PRO A 70 -11.11 -14.62 6.31
CA PRO A 70 -12.30 -15.43 6.05
C PRO A 70 -13.61 -14.73 6.45
N HIS A 71 -13.56 -13.87 7.45
CA HIS A 71 -14.72 -13.12 7.96
C HIS A 71 -14.95 -11.79 7.21
N LEU A 72 -14.06 -11.37 6.33
CA LEU A 72 -14.18 -10.13 5.56
C LEU A 72 -15.31 -10.27 4.54
N TYR A 73 -16.47 -9.68 4.87
CA TYR A 73 -17.67 -9.74 4.04
C TYR A 73 -17.62 -8.73 2.90
N ASP A 74 -17.16 -7.50 3.21
CA ASP A 74 -17.05 -6.42 2.25
C ASP A 74 -16.00 -5.40 2.68
N TYR A 75 -15.44 -4.65 1.75
CA TYR A 75 -14.51 -3.59 2.07
C TYR A 75 -14.42 -2.53 0.97
N GLU A 76 -14.12 -1.31 1.37
CA GLU A 76 -13.77 -0.20 0.50
C GLU A 76 -12.39 0.32 0.87
N MET A 77 -11.50 0.42 -0.12
CA MET A 77 -10.20 1.07 0.05
C MET A 77 -10.35 2.57 -0.12
N LEU A 78 -9.99 3.32 0.90
CA LEU A 78 -9.92 4.77 0.84
C LEU A 78 -8.56 5.17 0.26
N ASP A 79 -8.58 6.05 -0.73
CA ASP A 79 -7.35 6.65 -1.21
C ASP A 79 -6.69 7.52 -0.13
N HIS A 80 -5.43 7.86 -0.34
CA HIS A 80 -4.64 8.59 0.65
C HIS A 80 -5.20 10.01 0.94
N ARG A 81 -5.85 10.64 -0.04
CA ARG A 81 -6.49 11.95 0.13
C ARG A 81 -7.69 11.84 1.04
N THR A 82 -8.62 10.94 0.69
CA THR A 82 -9.81 10.70 1.48
C THR A 82 -9.45 10.32 2.91
N SER A 83 -8.41 9.49 3.09
CA SER A 83 -7.90 9.12 4.41
C SER A 83 -7.39 10.33 5.21
N ASN A 84 -6.66 11.24 4.59
CA ASN A 84 -6.17 12.46 5.25
C ASN A 84 -7.26 13.48 5.53
N ASP A 85 -8.22 13.64 4.62
CA ASP A 85 -9.34 14.57 4.79
C ASP A 85 -10.25 14.13 5.95
N LEU A 86 -10.46 12.82 6.12
CA LEU A 86 -11.26 12.26 7.23
C LEU A 86 -10.60 12.45 8.60
N PHE A 87 -9.30 12.40 8.68
CA PHE A 87 -8.60 12.33 9.95
C PHE A 87 -7.73 13.55 10.24
N SER A 88 -7.89 14.68 9.59
CA SER A 88 -7.32 16.04 9.88
C SER A 88 -6.10 16.07 10.82
N THR A 89 -5.24 15.06 10.78
CA THR A 89 -4.08 14.98 11.66
C THR A 89 -2.93 15.72 11.00
N GLY A 90 -2.35 16.71 11.68
CA GLY A 90 -1.25 17.53 11.16
C GLY A 90 0.00 16.76 10.69
N ASN A 91 0.04 15.44 10.91
CA ASN A 91 1.13 14.56 10.48
C ASN A 91 0.74 13.64 9.31
N GLY A 92 -0.49 13.72 8.79
CA GLY A 92 -0.99 12.87 7.72
C GLY A 92 -1.09 11.38 8.09
N ILE A 93 -2.01 10.67 7.47
CA ILE A 93 -2.07 9.21 7.55
C ILE A 93 -1.18 8.65 6.45
N MET A 94 -0.23 7.81 6.85
CA MET A 94 0.82 7.28 5.97
C MET A 94 0.44 5.95 5.30
N SER A 95 -0.83 5.57 5.32
CA SER A 95 -1.31 4.30 4.77
C SER A 95 -2.70 4.48 4.18
N ASN A 96 -2.99 3.80 3.07
CA ASN A 96 -4.37 3.68 2.60
C ASN A 96 -5.18 2.98 3.68
N LEU A 97 -6.24 3.64 4.09
CA LEU A 97 -7.18 3.05 5.00
C LEU A 97 -8.19 2.21 4.21
N HIS A 98 -8.82 1.29 4.89
CA HIS A 98 -10.00 0.61 4.40
C HIS A 98 -11.14 0.76 5.39
N ILE A 99 -12.36 0.80 4.89
CA ILE A 99 -13.57 0.51 5.64
C ILE A 99 -13.85 -0.96 5.42
N GLY A 100 -13.72 -1.78 6.46
CA GLY A 100 -13.95 -3.22 6.39
C GLY A 100 -15.20 -3.63 7.15
N ILE A 101 -16.01 -4.51 6.56
CA ILE A 101 -17.16 -5.15 7.16
C ILE A 101 -16.82 -6.63 7.36
N TYR A 102 -16.77 -7.07 8.60
CA TYR A 102 -16.51 -8.46 8.97
C TYR A 102 -17.74 -9.04 9.64
N LYS A 103 -18.09 -10.27 9.28
CA LYS A 103 -19.22 -10.99 9.88
C LYS A 103 -18.74 -12.28 10.53
N HIS A 104 -19.18 -12.53 11.75
CA HIS A 104 -18.77 -13.71 12.50
C HIS A 104 -19.11 -15.02 11.79
N ASP A 105 -20.34 -15.15 11.31
CA ASP A 105 -20.84 -16.37 10.68
C ASP A 105 -20.51 -16.45 9.18
N TYR A 106 -19.80 -15.46 8.64
CA TYR A 106 -19.30 -15.49 7.27
C TYR A 106 -17.89 -16.06 7.25
N THR A 107 -17.68 -17.11 6.50
CA THR A 107 -16.40 -17.81 6.37
C THR A 107 -15.88 -17.87 4.93
N ASP A 108 -16.70 -17.40 3.98
CA ASP A 108 -16.36 -17.36 2.54
C ASP A 108 -15.73 -16.01 2.15
N GLY A 109 -15.28 -15.26 3.16
CA GLY A 109 -14.51 -14.05 2.95
C GLY A 109 -13.26 -14.36 2.15
N LYS A 110 -12.70 -13.34 1.57
CA LYS A 110 -11.56 -13.45 0.68
C LYS A 110 -10.42 -14.30 1.26
N GLU A 111 -10.42 -15.59 0.93
CA GLU A 111 -9.16 -16.31 0.79
C GLU A 111 -8.36 -15.76 -0.43
N ASP A 112 -9.05 -15.12 -1.36
CA ASP A 112 -8.49 -14.56 -2.57
C ASP A 112 -8.25 -13.06 -2.42
N ILE A 113 -7.10 -12.73 -1.87
CA ILE A 113 -6.25 -11.71 -2.48
C ILE A 113 -6.35 -11.98 -3.98
N ASP A 114 -6.67 -10.98 -4.77
CA ASP A 114 -6.64 -11.13 -6.23
C ASP A 114 -5.28 -11.77 -6.59
N GLU A 115 -5.28 -13.09 -6.79
CA GLU A 115 -4.06 -13.88 -7.00
C GLU A 115 -3.26 -13.30 -8.16
N LEU A 116 -3.96 -12.77 -9.17
CA LEU A 116 -3.31 -12.16 -10.31
C LEU A 116 -2.63 -10.85 -9.92
N GLN A 117 -3.28 -10.03 -9.11
CA GLN A 117 -2.71 -8.80 -8.56
C GLN A 117 -1.46 -9.08 -7.73
N ASN A 118 -1.56 -10.02 -6.81
CA ASN A 118 -0.43 -10.39 -5.97
C ASN A 118 0.72 -10.98 -6.79
N LYS A 119 0.44 -11.84 -7.76
CA LYS A 119 1.45 -12.39 -8.65
C LYS A 119 2.18 -11.32 -9.44
N ILE A 120 1.46 -10.34 -9.98
CA ILE A 120 2.04 -9.20 -10.70
C ILE A 120 2.91 -8.37 -9.74
N TYR A 121 2.38 -8.05 -8.56
CA TYR A 121 3.12 -7.33 -7.52
C TYR A 121 4.44 -8.02 -7.17
N GLN A 122 4.41 -9.34 -6.92
CA GLN A 122 5.60 -10.12 -6.58
C GLN A 122 6.63 -10.10 -7.73
N LYS A 123 6.19 -10.24 -8.98
CA LYS A 123 7.07 -10.14 -10.14
C LYS A 123 7.79 -8.80 -10.20
N ILE A 124 7.07 -7.68 -10.04
CA ILE A 124 7.68 -6.36 -10.10
C ILE A 124 8.57 -6.14 -8.89
N ARG A 125 8.07 -6.42 -7.69
CA ARG A 125 8.73 -6.12 -6.41
C ARG A 125 10.06 -6.82 -6.23
N TYR A 126 10.17 -8.08 -6.67
CA TYR A 126 11.31 -8.93 -6.37
C TYR A 126 12.18 -9.29 -7.59
N THR A 127 11.94 -8.67 -8.74
CA THR A 127 12.81 -8.84 -9.91
C THR A 127 14.22 -8.31 -9.65
N PHE A 128 14.35 -7.21 -8.92
CA PHE A 128 15.63 -6.62 -8.57
C PHE A 128 15.93 -6.76 -7.07
N LYS A 129 17.21 -6.94 -6.75
CA LYS A 129 17.69 -7.07 -5.37
C LYS A 129 17.54 -5.78 -4.58
N HIS A 130 17.67 -4.64 -5.25
CA HIS A 130 17.64 -3.31 -4.64
C HIS A 130 16.35 -2.59 -4.98
N ASN A 131 15.90 -1.74 -4.07
CA ASN A 131 14.82 -0.81 -4.25
C ASN A 131 15.34 0.63 -4.19
N LEU A 132 14.48 1.61 -4.46
CA LEU A 132 14.87 3.02 -4.47
C LEU A 132 15.49 3.46 -3.14
N ARG A 133 14.98 2.97 -2.02
CA ARG A 133 15.47 3.31 -0.68
C ARG A 133 16.96 2.99 -0.50
N ASN A 134 17.47 1.96 -1.14
CA ASN A 134 18.88 1.59 -1.05
C ASN A 134 19.82 2.64 -1.67
N ASN A 135 19.27 3.51 -2.53
CA ASN A 135 20.01 4.55 -3.25
C ASN A 135 19.75 5.96 -2.68
N PHE A 136 19.07 6.05 -1.55
CA PHE A 136 18.83 7.35 -0.91
C PHE A 136 20.09 7.88 -0.26
N ILE A 137 20.42 9.12 -0.59
CA ILE A 137 21.46 9.92 0.05
C ILE A 137 20.84 11.16 0.71
N ARG A 138 21.57 11.81 1.61
CA ARG A 138 21.12 13.08 2.21
C ARG A 138 21.01 14.15 1.14
N LYS A 139 19.96 14.97 1.19
CA LYS A 139 19.70 16.04 0.23
C LYS A 139 20.88 17.00 0.05
N ASP A 140 21.66 17.22 1.11
CA ASP A 140 22.78 18.17 1.14
C ASP A 140 24.01 17.62 0.37
N ASN A 141 24.01 16.32 0.03
CA ASN A 141 25.04 15.66 -0.74
C ASN A 141 24.65 15.41 -2.22
N LEU A 142 23.50 15.95 -2.65
CA LEU A 142 23.07 15.82 -4.04
C LEU A 142 23.89 16.69 -4.97
N SER A 143 24.26 16.14 -6.14
CA SER A 143 24.83 16.90 -7.24
C SER A 143 23.77 17.78 -7.92
N GLU A 144 24.17 18.49 -8.97
CA GLU A 144 23.24 19.25 -9.83
C GLU A 144 22.20 18.36 -10.54
N TYR A 145 22.45 17.05 -10.64
CA TYR A 145 21.52 16.06 -11.22
C TYR A 145 20.74 15.29 -10.15
N GLY A 146 20.87 15.68 -8.89
CA GLY A 146 20.17 15.06 -7.79
C GLY A 146 18.68 15.39 -7.76
N LEU A 147 17.86 14.39 -7.46
CA LEU A 147 16.42 14.54 -7.22
C LEU A 147 16.12 14.41 -5.74
N ARG A 148 15.47 15.41 -5.18
CA ARG A 148 14.92 15.32 -3.83
C ARG A 148 13.71 14.40 -3.85
N ILE A 149 13.67 13.44 -2.94
CA ILE A 149 12.59 12.47 -2.84
C ILE A 149 11.83 12.69 -1.54
N PHE A 150 10.52 12.86 -1.66
CA PHE A 150 9.59 12.95 -0.56
C PHE A 150 8.94 11.57 -0.37
N ILE A 151 9.29 10.90 0.71
CA ILE A 151 8.79 9.55 0.99
C ILE A 151 7.33 9.58 1.45
N TYR A 152 6.78 10.76 1.84
CA TYR A 152 5.54 10.86 2.59
C TYR A 152 4.64 12.00 2.15
N HIS A 153 4.66 12.42 0.88
CA HIS A 153 3.75 13.46 0.45
C HIS A 153 2.69 12.95 -0.51
N TYR A 154 1.48 13.18 -0.07
CA TYR A 154 0.26 13.14 -0.79
C TYR A 154 0.29 14.08 -2.01
N VAL A 155 -0.14 13.58 -3.13
CA VAL A 155 -0.27 14.35 -4.35
C VAL A 155 -1.74 14.39 -4.78
N PRO A 156 -2.35 15.59 -4.84
CA PRO A 156 -3.81 15.74 -4.84
C PRO A 156 -4.58 15.43 -6.11
N ASN A 157 -4.01 14.97 -7.20
CA ASN A 157 -4.75 14.69 -8.42
C ASN A 157 -4.19 13.53 -9.24
N GLN A 158 -4.99 12.98 -10.17
CA GLN A 158 -4.58 11.83 -10.99
C GLN A 158 -3.34 12.11 -11.88
N GLU A 159 -3.09 13.35 -12.25
CA GLU A 159 -1.84 13.71 -12.94
C GLU A 159 -0.61 13.54 -12.05
N ALA A 160 -0.81 13.55 -10.79
CA ALA A 160 0.22 13.40 -9.79
C ALA A 160 0.78 11.98 -9.66
N TYR A 161 0.05 10.96 -10.08
CA TYR A 161 0.65 9.64 -10.28
C TYR A 161 1.73 9.65 -11.38
N LYS A 162 1.71 10.67 -12.22
CA LYS A 162 2.75 10.91 -13.23
C LYS A 162 3.97 11.65 -12.67
N ASN A 163 3.87 12.25 -11.49
CA ASN A 163 4.92 13.02 -10.82
C ASN A 163 5.10 12.56 -9.38
N ILE A 164 5.66 11.37 -9.19
CA ILE A 164 5.97 10.79 -7.87
C ILE A 164 7.03 11.61 -7.11
N ILE A 165 7.62 12.60 -7.77
CA ILE A 165 8.65 13.46 -7.22
C ILE A 165 8.04 14.83 -6.99
N CYS A 166 7.73 15.13 -5.74
CA CYS A 166 7.36 16.47 -5.31
C CYS A 166 8.59 17.30 -5.04
N PHE A 167 8.68 18.48 -5.65
CA PHE A 167 9.86 19.36 -5.56
C PHE A 167 9.79 20.36 -4.42
N GLU A 168 8.68 20.49 -3.71
CA GLU A 168 8.51 21.47 -2.65
C GLU A 168 8.26 20.82 -1.28
N GLY A 169 9.10 21.16 -0.30
CA GLY A 169 9.00 20.72 1.08
C GLY A 169 10.34 20.38 1.73
N LYS A 170 10.32 19.88 2.94
CA LYS A 170 11.52 19.50 3.70
C LYS A 170 11.97 18.08 3.34
N ALA A 171 12.40 17.84 2.10
CA ALA A 171 13.04 16.57 1.76
C ALA A 171 14.30 16.37 2.60
N VAL A 172 14.45 15.20 3.17
CA VAL A 172 15.66 14.82 3.93
C VAL A 172 16.61 14.00 3.04
N ASN A 173 16.05 13.27 2.07
CA ASN A 173 16.76 12.36 1.18
C ASN A 173 16.56 12.73 -0.29
N GLY A 174 17.40 12.16 -1.11
CA GLY A 174 17.31 12.21 -2.57
C GLY A 174 18.02 11.05 -3.23
N ILE A 175 17.99 11.03 -4.55
CA ILE A 175 18.77 10.11 -5.39
C ILE A 175 19.63 10.96 -6.32
N ASP A 176 20.88 10.57 -6.48
CA ASP A 176 21.81 11.24 -7.37
C ASP A 176 22.01 10.48 -8.67
N PHE A 177 22.30 11.22 -9.74
CA PHE A 177 22.50 10.69 -11.09
C PHE A 177 23.78 11.26 -11.66
N LYS A 178 24.36 10.55 -12.62
CA LYS A 178 25.61 10.98 -13.31
C LYS A 178 25.36 12.06 -14.36
N SER A 179 24.11 12.21 -14.80
CA SER A 179 23.75 13.17 -15.84
C SER A 179 22.26 13.53 -15.78
N LYS A 180 21.92 14.65 -16.42
CA LYS A 180 20.53 15.07 -16.60
C LYS A 180 19.69 14.04 -17.39
N ASN A 181 20.34 13.33 -18.32
CA ASN A 181 19.66 12.28 -19.10
C ASN A 181 19.27 11.09 -18.22
N GLU A 182 20.18 10.62 -17.34
CA GLU A 182 19.84 9.56 -16.38
C GLU A 182 18.72 9.99 -15.42
N GLN A 183 18.79 11.22 -14.91
CA GLN A 183 17.73 11.80 -14.08
C GLN A 183 16.38 11.79 -14.81
N GLN A 184 16.35 12.22 -16.07
CA GLN A 184 15.12 12.25 -16.86
C GLN A 184 14.60 10.83 -17.15
N ASN A 185 15.48 9.89 -17.50
CA ASN A 185 15.09 8.50 -17.73
C ASN A 185 14.52 7.84 -16.46
N PHE A 186 15.08 8.17 -15.29
CA PHE A 186 14.48 7.77 -14.01
C PHE A 186 13.09 8.35 -13.84
N ILE A 187 12.89 9.65 -14.02
CA ILE A 187 11.57 10.30 -13.93
C ILE A 187 10.58 9.65 -14.89
N ASP A 188 11.00 9.36 -16.11
CA ASP A 188 10.14 8.74 -17.11
C ASP A 188 9.81 7.28 -16.77
N SER A 189 10.74 6.55 -16.14
CA SER A 189 10.46 5.19 -15.66
C SER A 189 9.34 5.14 -14.62
N LEU A 190 9.26 6.16 -13.76
CA LEU A 190 8.20 6.27 -12.73
C LEU A 190 6.79 6.46 -13.32
N LYS A 191 6.72 6.91 -14.58
CA LYS A 191 5.45 7.10 -15.31
C LYS A 191 4.98 5.85 -16.06
N THR A 192 5.77 4.78 -16.02
CA THR A 192 5.40 3.52 -16.65
C THR A 192 4.30 2.79 -15.87
N TRP A 193 3.45 2.05 -16.60
CA TRP A 193 2.33 1.34 -16.01
C TRP A 193 2.72 0.40 -14.86
N PRO A 194 3.79 -0.41 -14.95
CA PRO A 194 4.21 -1.25 -13.82
C PRO A 194 4.52 -0.47 -12.55
N TYR A 195 5.18 0.69 -12.68
CA TYR A 195 5.50 1.51 -11.51
C TYR A 195 4.29 2.26 -10.96
N ILE A 196 3.39 2.73 -11.82
CA ILE A 196 2.11 3.32 -11.40
C ILE A 196 1.27 2.28 -10.65
N PHE A 197 1.22 1.04 -11.16
CA PHE A 197 0.54 -0.07 -10.49
C PHE A 197 1.09 -0.32 -9.09
N MET A 198 2.42 -0.43 -8.97
CA MET A 198 3.08 -0.61 -7.67
C MET A 198 2.77 0.52 -6.70
N ASN A 199 2.81 1.76 -7.16
CA ASN A 199 2.52 2.91 -6.33
C ASN A 199 1.07 2.94 -5.83
N LYS A 200 0.10 2.60 -6.68
CA LYS A 200 -1.29 2.48 -6.25
C LYS A 200 -1.46 1.44 -5.15
N LEU A 201 -0.70 0.36 -5.20
CA LEU A 201 -0.75 -0.71 -4.20
C LEU A 201 0.03 -0.38 -2.92
N GLU A 202 1.17 0.32 -3.02
CA GLU A 202 2.06 0.62 -1.88
C GLU A 202 1.87 2.02 -1.28
N ASP A 203 0.66 2.59 -1.37
CA ASP A 203 0.34 3.87 -0.75
C ASP A 203 1.19 5.04 -1.24
N VAL A 204 1.53 5.05 -2.53
CA VAL A 204 2.34 6.13 -3.11
C VAL A 204 3.73 6.27 -2.45
N ASN A 205 4.24 5.20 -1.85
CA ASN A 205 5.58 5.19 -1.26
C ASN A 205 6.61 4.69 -2.29
N PRO A 206 7.33 5.58 -2.99
CA PRO A 206 8.28 5.19 -4.02
C PRO A 206 9.50 4.44 -3.45
N ALA A 207 9.73 4.49 -2.14
CA ALA A 207 10.88 3.85 -1.51
C ALA A 207 10.99 2.35 -1.79
N HIS A 208 9.85 1.71 -2.04
CA HIS A 208 9.77 0.27 -2.28
C HIS A 208 9.80 -0.12 -3.76
N LEU A 209 9.74 0.84 -4.67
CA LEU A 209 9.89 0.52 -6.10
C LEU A 209 11.24 -0.12 -6.38
N PRO A 210 11.32 -1.09 -7.30
CA PRO A 210 12.59 -1.66 -7.72
C PRO A 210 13.54 -0.59 -8.24
N TRP A 211 14.84 -0.74 -7.97
CA TRP A 211 15.87 0.06 -8.59
C TRP A 211 16.30 -0.59 -9.90
N LEU A 212 16.08 0.12 -11.03
CA LEU A 212 16.56 -0.32 -12.33
C LEU A 212 18.02 0.11 -12.44
N GLU A 213 18.92 -0.83 -12.52
CA GLU A 213 20.37 -0.61 -12.32
C GLU A 213 21.01 0.36 -13.32
N ASP A 214 20.40 0.59 -14.48
CA ASP A 214 20.94 1.43 -15.54
C ASP A 214 19.93 2.46 -16.05
N TYR A 215 20.09 3.71 -15.66
CA TYR A 215 19.28 4.84 -16.15
C TYR A 215 19.92 5.58 -17.35
N SER A 216 20.98 5.06 -17.93
CA SER A 216 21.49 5.58 -19.21
C SER A 216 20.52 5.33 -20.37
N ILE A 217 19.62 4.36 -20.21
CA ILE A 217 18.60 3.96 -21.20
C ILE A 217 17.21 4.47 -20.80
N LYS A 218 16.34 4.64 -21.79
CA LYS A 218 14.94 5.02 -21.59
C LYS A 218 14.06 3.79 -21.38
N TYR A 219 13.30 3.80 -20.28
CA TYR A 219 12.32 2.76 -19.98
C TYR A 219 10.94 3.14 -20.53
N THR A 220 10.36 2.26 -21.34
CA THR A 220 8.98 2.33 -21.82
C THR A 220 8.14 1.25 -21.18
N ASP A 221 6.81 1.35 -21.22
CA ASP A 221 5.91 0.31 -20.69
C ASP A 221 6.25 -1.08 -21.23
N ASN A 222 6.44 -1.20 -22.54
CA ASN A 222 6.76 -2.48 -23.18
C ASN A 222 8.10 -3.05 -22.68
N TYR A 223 9.09 -2.18 -22.48
CA TYR A 223 10.38 -2.59 -21.94
C TYR A 223 10.26 -3.03 -20.49
N MET A 224 9.50 -2.30 -19.67
CA MET A 224 9.23 -2.64 -18.28
C MET A 224 8.44 -3.95 -18.14
N TYR A 225 7.44 -4.17 -18.98
CA TYR A 225 6.71 -5.45 -19.02
C TYR A 225 7.64 -6.63 -19.33
N LYS A 226 8.58 -6.44 -20.24
CA LYS A 226 9.59 -7.47 -20.56
C LYS A 226 10.54 -7.74 -19.39
N ILE A 227 11.07 -6.69 -18.74
CA ILE A 227 11.97 -6.83 -17.60
C ILE A 227 11.28 -7.60 -16.45
N PHE A 228 10.03 -7.25 -16.14
CA PHE A 228 9.28 -7.88 -15.06
C PHE A 228 8.61 -9.20 -15.47
N ASN A 229 8.84 -9.67 -16.70
CA ASN A 229 8.21 -10.88 -17.23
C ASN A 229 6.68 -10.85 -17.09
N ILE A 230 6.07 -9.72 -17.44
CA ILE A 230 4.62 -9.50 -17.43
C ILE A 230 4.05 -10.01 -18.75
N ASN A 231 3.12 -10.96 -18.68
CA ASN A 231 2.44 -11.48 -19.87
C ASN A 231 1.23 -10.62 -20.26
N ASP A 232 0.61 -10.91 -21.41
CA ASP A 232 -0.49 -10.09 -21.94
C ASP A 232 -1.71 -10.02 -21.00
N LYS A 233 -2.07 -11.10 -20.32
CA LYS A 233 -3.16 -11.12 -19.33
C LYS A 233 -2.83 -10.23 -18.12
N GLU A 234 -1.61 -10.28 -17.65
CA GLU A 234 -1.12 -9.46 -16.53
C GLU A 234 -1.02 -7.97 -16.94
N LYS A 235 -0.64 -7.70 -18.19
CA LYS A 235 -0.62 -6.35 -18.75
C LYS A 235 -2.04 -5.76 -18.82
N GLU A 236 -2.99 -6.49 -19.37
CA GLU A 236 -4.40 -6.09 -19.42
C GLU A 236 -4.94 -5.79 -18.00
N TYR A 237 -4.58 -6.64 -17.03
CA TYR A 237 -4.94 -6.43 -15.64
C TYR A 237 -4.39 -5.11 -15.10
N ILE A 238 -3.09 -4.84 -15.27
CA ILE A 238 -2.44 -3.59 -14.84
C ILE A 238 -3.16 -2.37 -15.44
N GLU A 239 -3.37 -2.39 -16.75
CA GLU A 239 -4.01 -1.28 -17.47
C GLU A 239 -5.45 -1.02 -16.97
N ASN A 240 -6.24 -2.07 -16.77
CA ASN A 240 -7.60 -1.96 -16.26
C ASN A 240 -7.63 -1.50 -14.79
N PHE A 241 -6.68 -1.95 -13.96
CA PHE A 241 -6.56 -1.53 -12.57
C PHE A 241 -6.22 -0.04 -12.43
N ILE A 242 -5.41 0.49 -13.32
CA ILE A 242 -4.99 1.89 -13.27
C ILE A 242 -6.07 2.82 -13.82
N LYS A 243 -6.85 2.38 -14.81
CA LYS A 243 -7.93 3.18 -15.42
C LYS A 243 -9.17 3.33 -14.53
N LYS A 244 -9.33 2.48 -13.52
CA LYS A 244 -10.35 2.61 -12.47
C LYS A 244 -9.96 3.65 -11.44
#